data_97333b3e3ec9751d9434e5a0aba59b64
#
_entry.id   97333b3e3ec9751d9434e5a0aba59b64
#
_cell.length_a   1.000
_cell.length_b   1.000
_cell.length_c   1.000
_cell.angle_alpha   90.00
_cell.angle_beta   90.00
_cell.angle_gamma   90.00
#
_symmetry.space_group_name_H-M   'P 1'
#
loop_
_entity.id
_entity.type
_entity.pdbx_description
1 polymer ?
#
loop_
_entity_poly.entity_id
_entity_poly.type
_entity_poly.pdbx_seq_one_letter_code
_entity_poly.pdbx_strand_id
1 'polypeptide(L)'
;MKHSFFDNRVQLLNADCLTYLKTLPDNSVDLVLTDPPYFQVKKNAWDNQWPDVETFLAWLDEVMLEFWRVLKPSGSIYLFCGHKLSADTELLMRQRFNVLNHIIWAKPNGPWRRMRKTDLRSFFPATERVLFAEHYGAEGHAKGVAGYAKKCAELKKEVFEPLINYFRNARDSLGISAKEINQATGTQMCSHWFSASQWQLPNREQYEKLQALFAEHAGKLERSHDELTKEYDALNADYQSLTRQYDDLKAEYESLRRPFSVTSDVPYTDVWTFTPVAYYPGKHPCEKPAEMLEHILTASSREGDVVLDAFMGSGSTGKACVKLNRRFIGIEMEEGTYMSTVESFKSMN
;
A
#
# COMPACT_ATOMS: atom_id res chain seq x y z
N MET A 1 -17.38 27.94 3.14
CA MET A 1 -16.34 28.58 3.99
C MET A 1 -15.10 27.70 4.05
N LYS A 2 -13.91 28.28 4.28
CA LYS A 2 -12.65 27.52 4.42
C LYS A 2 -11.85 28.06 5.60
N HIS A 3 -11.34 27.16 6.44
CA HIS A 3 -10.37 27.47 7.51
C HIS A 3 -9.13 26.62 7.34
N SER A 4 -7.97 27.18 7.72
CA SER A 4 -6.68 26.49 7.65
C SER A 4 -5.96 26.63 8.99
N PHE A 5 -5.26 25.55 9.41
CA PHE A 5 -4.54 25.46 10.68
C PHE A 5 -3.17 24.82 10.45
N PHE A 6 -2.25 24.97 11.42
CA PHE A 6 -0.94 24.33 11.43
C PHE A 6 -0.16 24.61 10.12
N ASP A 7 -0.01 25.89 9.75
CA ASP A 7 0.69 26.33 8.52
C ASP A 7 0.12 25.70 7.24
N ASN A 8 -1.22 25.67 7.11
CA ASN A 8 -1.98 25.06 6.01
C ASN A 8 -1.85 23.53 5.89
N ARG A 9 -1.33 22.84 6.90
CA ARG A 9 -1.35 21.36 6.92
C ARG A 9 -2.75 20.81 7.07
N VAL A 10 -3.65 21.52 7.74
CA VAL A 10 -5.06 21.16 7.91
C VAL A 10 -5.93 22.18 7.19
N GLN A 11 -6.79 21.69 6.32
CA GLN A 11 -7.79 22.50 5.62
C GLN A 11 -9.19 21.94 5.92
N LEU A 12 -10.04 22.76 6.50
CA LEU A 12 -11.44 22.42 6.78
C LEU A 12 -12.35 23.24 5.86
N LEU A 13 -13.33 22.58 5.26
CA LEU A 13 -14.19 23.14 4.23
C LEU A 13 -15.65 22.90 4.57
N ASN A 14 -16.46 23.96 4.61
CA ASN A 14 -17.90 23.84 4.65
C ASN A 14 -18.42 23.87 3.22
N ALA A 15 -18.73 22.70 2.68
CA ALA A 15 -19.18 22.52 1.31
C ALA A 15 -19.87 21.16 1.12
N ASP A 16 -20.62 21.03 0.03
CA ASP A 16 -21.01 19.73 -0.50
C ASP A 16 -19.77 18.97 -1.00
N CYS A 17 -19.67 17.67 -0.67
CA CYS A 17 -18.49 16.87 -0.97
C CYS A 17 -18.21 16.76 -2.48
N LEU A 18 -19.22 16.46 -3.32
CA LEU A 18 -19.07 16.33 -4.76
C LEU A 18 -18.63 17.64 -5.41
N THR A 19 -19.24 18.75 -4.99
CA THR A 19 -18.89 20.08 -5.48
C THR A 19 -17.44 20.42 -5.21
N TYR A 20 -16.95 20.11 -4.00
CA TYR A 20 -15.56 20.41 -3.65
C TYR A 20 -14.57 19.41 -4.24
N LEU A 21 -14.87 18.12 -4.23
CA LEU A 21 -14.01 17.09 -4.82
C LEU A 21 -13.64 17.41 -6.27
N LYS A 22 -14.60 17.88 -7.07
CA LYS A 22 -14.38 18.32 -8.47
C LYS A 22 -13.37 19.46 -8.62
N THR A 23 -13.06 20.19 -7.56
CA THR A 23 -12.04 21.26 -7.57
C THR A 23 -10.63 20.77 -7.23
N LEU A 24 -10.51 19.59 -6.65
CA LEU A 24 -9.21 19.00 -6.34
C LEU A 24 -8.51 18.49 -7.61
N PRO A 25 -7.19 18.68 -7.71
CA PRO A 25 -6.42 18.11 -8.82
C PRO A 25 -6.47 16.58 -8.85
N ASP A 26 -6.33 16.00 -10.02
CA ASP A 26 -6.12 14.55 -10.18
C ASP A 26 -4.84 14.12 -9.44
N ASN A 27 -4.86 12.93 -8.86
CA ASN A 27 -3.69 12.32 -8.20
C ASN A 27 -3.05 13.22 -7.13
N SER A 28 -3.85 13.94 -6.35
CA SER A 28 -3.41 14.92 -5.34
C SER A 28 -3.50 14.42 -3.90
N VAL A 29 -4.16 13.29 -3.67
CA VAL A 29 -4.45 12.70 -2.36
C VAL A 29 -3.72 11.37 -2.19
N ASP A 30 -3.05 11.17 -1.06
CA ASP A 30 -2.32 9.94 -0.75
C ASP A 30 -3.21 8.89 -0.07
N LEU A 31 -4.17 9.33 0.74
CA LEU A 31 -5.10 8.46 1.46
C LEU A 31 -6.50 9.08 1.52
N VAL A 32 -7.51 8.33 1.10
CA VAL A 32 -8.92 8.63 1.41
C VAL A 32 -9.32 7.81 2.63
N LEU A 33 -9.73 8.50 3.72
CA LEU A 33 -10.18 7.88 4.96
C LEU A 33 -11.48 8.57 5.38
N THR A 34 -12.63 7.94 5.12
CA THR A 34 -13.90 8.66 5.16
C THR A 34 -15.10 7.79 5.55
N ASP A 35 -16.10 8.43 6.17
CA ASP A 35 -17.28 7.80 6.75
C ASP A 35 -18.55 8.46 6.15
N PRO A 36 -18.98 8.06 4.94
CA PRO A 36 -20.17 8.62 4.30
C PRO A 36 -21.46 8.25 5.06
N PRO A 37 -22.59 8.92 4.80
CA PRO A 37 -23.91 8.50 5.29
C PRO A 37 -24.20 7.01 4.98
N TYR A 38 -24.95 6.33 5.85
CA TYR A 38 -25.25 4.89 5.72
C TYR A 38 -26.65 4.61 5.19
N PHE A 39 -27.35 5.61 4.72
CA PHE A 39 -28.74 5.58 4.24
C PHE A 39 -29.76 5.16 5.31
N GLN A 40 -30.50 6.11 5.83
CA GLN A 40 -31.61 5.94 6.79
C GLN A 40 -31.26 5.15 8.07
N VAL A 41 -30.01 5.21 8.53
CA VAL A 41 -29.58 4.62 9.81
C VAL A 41 -29.78 5.60 10.97
N LYS A 42 -29.62 6.89 10.71
CA LYS A 42 -29.84 7.99 11.68
C LYS A 42 -31.06 8.82 11.28
N LYS A 43 -31.67 9.49 12.26
CA LYS A 43 -32.80 10.42 12.00
C LYS A 43 -32.37 11.80 11.49
N ASN A 44 -31.08 12.02 11.30
CA ASN A 44 -30.51 13.29 10.87
C ASN A 44 -30.80 13.52 9.37
N ALA A 45 -30.98 14.79 8.97
CA ALA A 45 -31.27 15.14 7.59
C ALA A 45 -30.21 14.62 6.60
N TRP A 46 -28.95 14.70 6.98
CA TRP A 46 -27.83 14.23 6.13
C TRP A 46 -27.86 12.73 5.83
N ASP A 47 -28.52 11.87 6.63
CA ASP A 47 -28.66 10.43 6.40
C ASP A 47 -29.98 10.05 5.71
N ASN A 48 -30.85 11.05 5.46
CA ASN A 48 -32.19 10.88 4.89
C ASN A 48 -32.42 11.76 3.64
N GLN A 49 -31.37 12.07 2.91
CA GLN A 49 -31.42 12.92 1.72
C GLN A 49 -31.99 12.20 0.48
N TRP A 50 -31.88 10.88 0.44
CA TRP A 50 -32.24 10.08 -0.72
C TRP A 50 -33.58 9.37 -0.48
N PRO A 51 -34.46 9.34 -1.50
CA PRO A 51 -35.77 8.70 -1.39
C PRO A 51 -35.68 7.17 -1.28
N ASP A 52 -34.70 6.57 -1.92
CA ASP A 52 -34.50 5.12 -2.01
C ASP A 52 -33.01 4.73 -2.07
N VAL A 53 -32.75 3.43 -1.99
CA VAL A 53 -31.40 2.86 -2.01
C VAL A 53 -30.72 3.08 -3.36
N GLU A 54 -31.43 3.02 -4.47
CA GLU A 54 -30.87 3.16 -5.81
C GLU A 54 -30.32 4.58 -6.01
N THR A 55 -31.07 5.61 -5.61
CA THR A 55 -30.62 7.02 -5.66
C THR A 55 -29.41 7.26 -4.74
N PHE A 56 -29.41 6.64 -3.55
CA PHE A 56 -28.25 6.70 -2.64
C PHE A 56 -27.01 6.06 -3.27
N LEU A 57 -27.13 4.86 -3.84
CA LEU A 57 -26.02 4.17 -4.46
C LEU A 57 -25.51 4.89 -5.70
N ALA A 58 -26.38 5.51 -6.50
CA ALA A 58 -25.97 6.32 -7.65
C ALA A 58 -25.15 7.55 -7.20
N TRP A 59 -25.58 8.25 -6.15
CA TRP A 59 -24.81 9.34 -5.56
C TRP A 59 -23.44 8.86 -5.01
N LEU A 60 -23.44 7.72 -4.30
CA LEU A 60 -22.21 7.17 -3.74
C LEU A 60 -21.23 6.76 -4.86
N ASP A 61 -21.74 6.29 -5.99
CA ASP A 61 -20.94 5.98 -7.17
C ASP A 61 -20.25 7.21 -7.76
N GLU A 62 -20.95 8.34 -7.82
CA GLU A 62 -20.34 9.64 -8.24
C GLU A 62 -19.24 10.06 -7.27
N VAL A 63 -19.46 9.91 -5.96
CA VAL A 63 -18.45 10.21 -4.95
C VAL A 63 -17.22 9.30 -5.10
N MET A 64 -17.42 8.01 -5.34
CA MET A 64 -16.33 7.05 -5.56
C MET A 64 -15.55 7.34 -6.85
N LEU A 65 -16.21 7.85 -7.89
CA LEU A 65 -15.55 8.29 -9.12
C LEU A 65 -14.57 9.44 -8.84
N GLU A 66 -15.00 10.43 -8.04
CA GLU A 66 -14.13 11.53 -7.64
C GLU A 66 -13.00 11.07 -6.71
N PHE A 67 -13.25 10.15 -5.79
CA PHE A 67 -12.19 9.55 -4.97
C PHE A 67 -11.15 8.85 -5.84
N TRP A 68 -11.58 8.10 -6.85
CA TRP A 68 -10.68 7.44 -7.79
C TRP A 68 -9.81 8.46 -8.55
N ARG A 69 -10.39 9.57 -9.00
CA ARG A 69 -9.70 10.62 -9.75
C ARG A 69 -8.65 11.33 -8.92
N VAL A 70 -9.00 11.71 -7.68
CA VAL A 70 -8.10 12.51 -6.82
C VAL A 70 -7.05 11.66 -6.10
N LEU A 71 -7.29 10.37 -5.91
CA LEU A 71 -6.37 9.46 -5.25
C LEU A 71 -5.18 9.16 -6.16
N LYS A 72 -3.96 9.29 -5.63
CA LYS A 72 -2.74 8.89 -6.35
C LYS A 72 -2.75 7.40 -6.68
N PRO A 73 -2.07 6.95 -7.77
CA PRO A 73 -1.94 5.53 -8.09
C PRO A 73 -1.32 4.69 -6.95
N SER A 74 -0.47 5.30 -6.13
CA SER A 74 0.10 4.70 -4.92
C SER A 74 -0.74 4.91 -3.66
N GLY A 75 -1.92 5.51 -3.79
CA GLY A 75 -2.80 5.81 -2.66
C GLY A 75 -3.66 4.63 -2.23
N SER A 76 -4.29 4.78 -1.07
CA SER A 76 -5.23 3.82 -0.49
C SER A 76 -6.54 4.51 -0.12
N ILE A 77 -7.62 3.75 -0.10
CA ILE A 77 -8.92 4.22 0.37
C ILE A 77 -9.47 3.30 1.46
N TYR A 78 -9.93 3.90 2.56
CA TYR A 78 -10.71 3.26 3.61
C TYR A 78 -12.09 3.94 3.67
N LEU A 79 -13.11 3.19 3.29
CA LEU A 79 -14.49 3.65 3.27
C LEU A 79 -15.29 2.92 4.34
N PHE A 80 -15.79 3.66 5.33
CA PHE A 80 -16.71 3.08 6.31
C PHE A 80 -18.08 2.88 5.69
N CYS A 81 -18.77 1.81 6.06
CA CYS A 81 -20.14 1.56 5.64
C CYS A 81 -20.93 0.75 6.67
N GLY A 82 -22.23 0.91 6.61
CA GLY A 82 -23.18 0.17 7.43
C GLY A 82 -23.32 -1.28 6.98
N HIS A 83 -23.67 -2.18 7.89
CA HIS A 83 -23.83 -3.60 7.61
C HIS A 83 -24.90 -3.94 6.55
N LYS A 84 -25.93 -3.08 6.39
CA LYS A 84 -27.05 -3.34 5.47
C LYS A 84 -26.66 -3.26 4.00
N LEU A 85 -25.91 -2.22 3.63
CA LEU A 85 -25.51 -1.94 2.25
C LEU A 85 -24.02 -2.19 1.99
N SER A 86 -23.34 -2.94 2.87
CA SER A 86 -21.91 -3.19 2.71
C SER A 86 -21.57 -3.99 1.45
N ALA A 87 -22.42 -4.92 1.05
CA ALA A 87 -22.23 -5.69 -0.18
C ALA A 87 -22.40 -4.81 -1.43
N ASP A 88 -23.47 -3.99 -1.44
CA ASP A 88 -23.74 -3.07 -2.55
C ASP A 88 -22.61 -2.02 -2.68
N THR A 89 -22.16 -1.47 -1.54
CA THR A 89 -21.04 -0.52 -1.49
C THR A 89 -19.74 -1.15 -2.00
N GLU A 90 -19.46 -2.39 -1.62
CA GLU A 90 -18.29 -3.11 -2.11
C GLU A 90 -18.37 -3.38 -3.62
N LEU A 91 -19.54 -3.77 -4.14
CA LEU A 91 -19.73 -3.97 -5.58
C LEU A 91 -19.50 -2.69 -6.38
N LEU A 92 -19.98 -1.55 -5.88
CA LEU A 92 -19.67 -0.24 -6.49
C LEU A 92 -18.16 0.06 -6.45
N MET A 93 -17.54 -0.15 -5.28
CA MET A 93 -16.10 0.10 -5.13
C MET A 93 -15.26 -0.75 -6.09
N ARG A 94 -15.62 -2.02 -6.28
CA ARG A 94 -14.95 -2.95 -7.22
C ARG A 94 -14.99 -2.53 -8.68
N GLN A 95 -15.86 -1.60 -9.06
CA GLN A 95 -15.88 -1.07 -10.43
C GLN A 95 -14.68 -0.16 -10.73
N ARG A 96 -14.05 0.43 -9.70
CA ARG A 96 -12.97 1.42 -9.83
C ARG A 96 -11.71 1.06 -9.07
N PHE A 97 -11.82 0.27 -8.00
CA PHE A 97 -10.74 -0.06 -7.08
C PHE A 97 -10.55 -1.56 -6.96
N ASN A 98 -9.32 -1.96 -6.69
CA ASN A 98 -9.02 -3.30 -6.23
C ASN A 98 -9.28 -3.38 -4.72
N VAL A 99 -10.39 -4.00 -4.33
CA VAL A 99 -10.74 -4.18 -2.91
C VAL A 99 -9.85 -5.25 -2.31
N LEU A 100 -9.04 -4.87 -1.33
CA LEU A 100 -8.07 -5.71 -0.65
C LEU A 100 -8.69 -6.44 0.55
N ASN A 101 -9.44 -5.70 1.37
CA ASN A 101 -10.10 -6.25 2.55
C ASN A 101 -11.50 -5.67 2.76
N HIS A 102 -12.41 -6.51 3.22
CA HIS A 102 -13.68 -6.15 3.82
C HIS A 102 -13.53 -6.30 5.34
N ILE A 103 -13.06 -5.24 6.00
CA ILE A 103 -12.73 -5.24 7.41
C ILE A 103 -14.00 -5.19 8.26
N ILE A 104 -14.05 -6.00 9.31
CA ILE A 104 -15.14 -6.04 10.28
C ILE A 104 -14.71 -5.32 11.55
N TRP A 105 -15.27 -4.14 11.81
CA TRP A 105 -15.12 -3.52 13.11
C TRP A 105 -16.16 -4.10 14.07
N ALA A 106 -15.73 -5.04 14.91
CA ALA A 106 -16.52 -5.65 15.95
C ALA A 106 -16.52 -4.75 17.20
N LYS A 107 -17.68 -4.18 17.54
CA LYS A 107 -17.81 -3.26 18.69
C LYS A 107 -17.96 -4.07 19.97
N PRO A 108 -17.02 -4.03 20.92
CA PRO A 108 -17.09 -4.82 22.15
C PRO A 108 -18.24 -4.34 23.08
N ASN A 109 -18.64 -3.10 22.94
CA ASN A 109 -19.71 -2.47 23.71
C ASN A 109 -20.68 -1.71 22.81
N GLY A 110 -21.96 -1.72 23.14
CA GLY A 110 -22.97 -1.01 22.34
C GLY A 110 -24.37 -1.00 22.94
N PRO A 111 -25.33 -0.35 22.26
CA PRO A 111 -26.68 -0.16 22.75
C PRO A 111 -27.49 -1.47 22.88
N TRP A 112 -27.05 -2.57 22.25
CA TRP A 112 -27.73 -3.88 22.34
C TRP A 112 -27.87 -4.41 23.77
N ARG A 113 -27.02 -4.00 24.69
CA ARG A 113 -27.12 -4.36 26.12
C ARG A 113 -28.38 -3.82 26.80
N ARG A 114 -29.00 -2.77 26.24
CA ARG A 114 -30.18 -2.06 26.78
C ARG A 114 -31.47 -2.36 26.00
N MET A 115 -31.38 -3.10 24.88
CA MET A 115 -32.54 -3.42 24.06
C MET A 115 -33.39 -4.55 24.69
N ARG A 116 -34.71 -4.45 24.55
CA ARG A 116 -35.63 -5.53 24.90
C ARG A 116 -35.46 -6.68 23.89
N LYS A 117 -35.04 -7.83 24.36
CA LYS A 117 -34.75 -8.99 23.49
C LYS A 117 -36.01 -9.53 22.78
N THR A 118 -37.18 -9.33 23.39
CA THR A 118 -38.47 -9.73 22.83
C THR A 118 -38.90 -9.02 21.58
N ASP A 119 -38.33 -7.81 21.33
CA ASP A 119 -38.68 -6.94 20.20
C ASP A 119 -37.77 -7.18 18.98
N LEU A 120 -36.75 -8.03 19.13
CA LEU A 120 -35.80 -8.32 18.08
C LEU A 120 -36.38 -9.40 17.11
N ARG A 121 -36.36 -9.07 15.81
CA ARG A 121 -36.72 -10.01 14.72
C ARG A 121 -35.49 -10.54 13.99
N SER A 122 -34.30 -10.04 14.31
CA SER A 122 -33.00 -10.44 13.77
C SER A 122 -31.92 -10.22 14.81
N PHE A 123 -30.73 -10.75 14.57
CA PHE A 123 -29.57 -10.45 15.41
C PHE A 123 -29.27 -8.95 15.37
N PHE A 124 -28.96 -8.37 16.55
CA PHE A 124 -28.60 -6.96 16.65
C PHE A 124 -27.23 -6.73 15.98
N PRO A 125 -27.09 -5.76 15.06
CA PRO A 125 -25.83 -5.49 14.41
C PRO A 125 -24.81 -4.86 15.38
N ALA A 126 -23.84 -5.65 15.81
CA ALA A 126 -22.78 -5.21 16.71
C ALA A 126 -21.50 -4.82 15.96
N THR A 127 -21.58 -4.66 14.64
CA THR A 127 -20.42 -4.42 13.78
C THR A 127 -20.67 -3.29 12.79
N GLU A 128 -19.61 -2.62 12.37
CA GLU A 128 -19.54 -1.81 11.14
C GLU A 128 -18.54 -2.42 10.18
N ARG A 129 -18.50 -1.93 8.96
CA ARG A 129 -17.60 -2.39 7.90
C ARG A 129 -16.68 -1.27 7.49
N VAL A 130 -15.45 -1.64 7.11
CA VAL A 130 -14.49 -0.72 6.48
C VAL A 130 -13.97 -1.42 5.23
N LEU A 131 -14.23 -0.85 4.08
CA LEU A 131 -13.70 -1.34 2.82
C LEU A 131 -12.32 -0.72 2.59
N PHE A 132 -11.30 -1.56 2.52
CA PHE A 132 -9.93 -1.17 2.21
C PHE A 132 -9.60 -1.53 0.78
N ALA A 133 -9.18 -0.55 0.00
CA ALA A 133 -8.88 -0.76 -1.41
C ALA A 133 -7.72 0.13 -1.91
N GLU A 134 -7.23 -0.20 -3.10
CA GLU A 134 -6.21 0.53 -3.85
C GLU A 134 -6.65 0.70 -5.30
N HIS A 135 -5.95 1.53 -6.10
CA HIS A 135 -6.19 1.60 -7.54
C HIS A 135 -5.95 0.23 -8.22
N TYR A 136 -6.70 -0.09 -9.26
CA TYR A 136 -6.33 -1.19 -10.17
C TYR A 136 -4.96 -0.91 -10.79
N GLY A 137 -4.11 -1.93 -10.86
CA GLY A 137 -2.74 -1.81 -11.38
C GLY A 137 -1.73 -1.27 -10.37
N ALA A 138 -2.14 -0.99 -9.12
CA ALA A 138 -1.25 -0.53 -8.06
C ALA A 138 -0.22 -1.58 -7.62
N GLU A 139 -0.33 -2.83 -8.07
CA GLU A 139 0.62 -3.90 -7.76
C GLU A 139 2.06 -3.55 -8.16
N GLY A 140 2.23 -2.75 -9.22
CA GLY A 140 3.53 -2.21 -9.63
C GLY A 140 4.14 -1.31 -8.57
N HIS A 141 3.33 -0.49 -7.91
CA HIS A 141 3.73 0.40 -6.82
C HIS A 141 3.91 -0.36 -5.49
N ALA A 142 3.20 -1.48 -5.29
CA ALA A 142 3.38 -2.32 -4.10
C ALA A 142 4.68 -3.13 -4.11
N LYS A 143 5.25 -3.39 -5.29
CA LYS A 143 6.41 -4.27 -5.50
C LYS A 143 7.76 -3.54 -5.55
N GLY A 144 7.87 -2.27 -5.13
CA GLY A 144 9.06 -1.44 -5.28
C GLY A 144 10.38 -2.15 -4.99
N VAL A 145 10.53 -2.78 -3.80
CA VAL A 145 11.75 -3.51 -3.43
C VAL A 145 11.98 -4.76 -4.29
N ALA A 146 10.91 -5.51 -4.61
CA ALA A 146 11.01 -6.70 -5.46
C ALA A 146 11.38 -6.33 -6.89
N GLY A 147 10.89 -5.18 -7.40
CA GLY A 147 11.30 -4.63 -8.69
C GLY A 147 12.77 -4.25 -8.73
N TYR A 148 13.29 -3.64 -7.68
CA TYR A 148 14.70 -3.31 -7.53
C TYR A 148 15.59 -4.55 -7.56
N ALA A 149 15.30 -5.57 -6.75
CA ALA A 149 16.06 -6.80 -6.73
C ALA A 149 16.09 -7.51 -8.10
N LYS A 150 14.98 -7.48 -8.82
CA LYS A 150 14.89 -8.03 -10.19
C LYS A 150 15.75 -7.22 -11.16
N LYS A 151 15.72 -5.90 -11.09
CA LYS A 151 16.55 -5.02 -11.93
C LYS A 151 18.04 -5.22 -11.67
N CYS A 152 18.46 -5.32 -10.42
CA CYS A 152 19.85 -5.64 -10.08
C CYS A 152 20.29 -7.01 -10.63
N ALA A 153 19.41 -8.02 -10.60
CA ALA A 153 19.68 -9.34 -11.15
C ALA A 153 19.78 -9.31 -12.69
N GLU A 154 18.91 -8.56 -13.36
CA GLU A 154 18.97 -8.34 -14.82
C GLU A 154 20.27 -7.63 -15.21
N LEU A 155 20.60 -6.54 -14.52
CA LEU A 155 21.84 -5.78 -14.74
C LEU A 155 23.09 -6.66 -14.53
N LYS A 156 23.12 -7.45 -13.45
CA LYS A 156 24.22 -8.39 -13.20
C LYS A 156 24.38 -9.37 -14.36
N LYS A 157 23.27 -9.91 -14.86
CA LYS A 157 23.29 -10.82 -16.02
C LYS A 157 23.84 -10.13 -17.26
N GLU A 158 23.44 -8.90 -17.56
CA GLU A 158 23.90 -8.13 -18.73
C GLU A 158 25.39 -7.80 -18.63
N VAL A 159 25.83 -7.26 -17.51
CA VAL A 159 27.24 -6.86 -17.31
C VAL A 159 28.19 -8.05 -17.40
N PHE A 160 27.84 -9.18 -16.80
CA PHE A 160 28.70 -10.37 -16.79
C PHE A 160 28.42 -11.33 -17.94
N GLU A 161 27.57 -10.99 -18.90
CA GLU A 161 27.21 -11.84 -20.03
C GLU A 161 28.42 -12.38 -20.80
N PRO A 162 29.50 -11.62 -21.07
CA PRO A 162 30.67 -12.14 -21.78
C PRO A 162 31.32 -13.35 -21.06
N LEU A 163 31.49 -13.23 -19.74
CA LEU A 163 32.08 -14.33 -18.95
C LEU A 163 31.08 -15.48 -18.78
N ILE A 164 29.80 -15.21 -18.56
CA ILE A 164 28.75 -16.25 -18.51
C ILE A 164 28.74 -17.07 -19.79
N ASN A 165 28.77 -16.40 -20.92
CA ASN A 165 28.75 -17.05 -22.22
C ASN A 165 30.04 -17.85 -22.49
N TYR A 166 31.20 -17.35 -22.08
CA TYR A 166 32.45 -18.10 -22.16
C TYR A 166 32.34 -19.48 -21.48
N PHE A 167 31.89 -19.51 -20.24
CA PHE A 167 31.72 -20.76 -19.48
C PHE A 167 30.61 -21.65 -20.07
N ARG A 168 29.46 -21.05 -20.38
CA ARG A 168 28.30 -21.79 -20.89
C ARG A 168 28.58 -22.43 -22.23
N ASN A 169 29.13 -21.68 -23.19
CA ASN A 169 29.40 -22.18 -24.53
C ASN A 169 30.43 -23.30 -24.47
N ALA A 170 31.47 -23.19 -23.66
CA ALA A 170 32.46 -24.24 -23.49
C ALA A 170 31.83 -25.53 -22.95
N ARG A 171 30.98 -25.44 -21.94
CA ARG A 171 30.26 -26.58 -21.36
C ARG A 171 29.30 -27.22 -22.37
N ASP A 172 28.46 -26.40 -23.02
CA ASP A 172 27.38 -26.86 -23.90
C ASP A 172 27.97 -27.53 -25.16
N SER A 173 29.11 -27.04 -25.66
CA SER A 173 29.84 -27.67 -26.82
C SER A 173 30.32 -29.07 -26.53
N LEU A 174 30.55 -29.40 -25.26
CA LEU A 174 31.07 -30.72 -24.84
C LEU A 174 30.00 -31.60 -24.18
N GLY A 175 28.82 -31.07 -23.91
CA GLY A 175 27.71 -31.77 -23.27
C GLY A 175 27.99 -32.22 -21.83
N ILE A 176 28.90 -31.54 -21.11
CA ILE A 176 29.31 -31.93 -19.76
C ILE A 176 28.18 -31.67 -18.78
N SER A 177 27.75 -32.69 -18.04
CA SER A 177 26.65 -32.60 -17.10
C SER A 177 27.04 -31.86 -15.81
N ALA A 178 26.02 -31.28 -15.12
CA ALA A 178 26.22 -30.67 -13.81
C ALA A 178 26.76 -31.65 -12.76
N LYS A 179 26.42 -32.95 -12.88
CA LYS A 179 26.90 -34.01 -11.98
C LYS A 179 28.39 -34.21 -12.13
N GLU A 180 28.89 -34.28 -13.35
CA GLU A 180 30.32 -34.45 -13.65
C GLU A 180 31.13 -33.25 -13.16
N ILE A 181 30.64 -32.02 -13.40
CA ILE A 181 31.26 -30.79 -12.91
C ILE A 181 31.34 -30.78 -11.38
N ASN A 182 30.23 -31.06 -10.70
CA ASN A 182 30.21 -31.09 -9.25
C ASN A 182 31.12 -32.18 -8.65
N GLN A 183 31.19 -33.32 -9.32
CA GLN A 183 32.07 -34.42 -8.89
C GLN A 183 33.55 -34.06 -9.08
N ALA A 184 33.94 -33.54 -10.24
CA ALA A 184 35.32 -33.15 -10.53
C ALA A 184 35.83 -32.02 -9.64
N THR A 185 34.97 -31.05 -9.34
CA THR A 185 35.32 -29.88 -8.49
C THR A 185 35.17 -30.16 -7.01
N GLY A 186 34.43 -31.22 -6.61
CA GLY A 186 34.12 -31.52 -5.20
C GLY A 186 33.16 -30.54 -4.58
N THR A 187 32.31 -29.86 -5.38
CA THR A 187 31.38 -28.80 -4.92
C THR A 187 30.00 -28.98 -5.55
N GLN A 188 29.01 -28.17 -5.11
CA GLN A 188 27.67 -28.06 -5.73
C GLN A 188 27.52 -26.75 -6.50
N MET A 189 28.62 -26.19 -7.00
CA MET A 189 28.67 -24.83 -7.55
C MET A 189 28.47 -24.74 -9.08
N CYS A 190 28.14 -25.82 -9.76
CA CYS A 190 27.96 -25.84 -11.21
C CYS A 190 26.95 -24.75 -11.67
N SER A 191 25.82 -24.60 -10.98
CA SER A 191 24.83 -23.58 -11.33
C SER A 191 25.38 -22.16 -11.19
N HIS A 192 26.27 -21.91 -10.23
CA HIS A 192 26.88 -20.59 -10.03
C HIS A 192 27.91 -20.23 -11.12
N TRP A 193 28.53 -21.18 -11.75
CA TRP A 193 29.55 -20.92 -12.80
C TRP A 193 28.99 -20.92 -14.21
N PHE A 194 27.88 -21.63 -14.43
CA PHE A 194 27.33 -21.89 -15.77
C PHE A 194 25.91 -21.34 -15.99
N SER A 195 25.26 -20.71 -14.97
CA SER A 195 23.96 -20.07 -15.12
C SER A 195 24.04 -18.59 -14.85
N ALA A 196 23.10 -17.82 -15.44
CA ALA A 196 23.08 -16.37 -15.32
C ALA A 196 22.52 -15.87 -13.98
N SER A 197 21.70 -16.66 -13.26
CA SER A 197 20.92 -16.17 -12.12
C SER A 197 21.74 -15.88 -10.87
N GLN A 198 22.78 -16.65 -10.63
CA GLN A 198 23.65 -16.53 -9.45
C GLN A 198 25.14 -16.56 -9.84
N TRP A 199 25.46 -16.11 -11.04
CA TRP A 199 26.79 -16.26 -11.60
C TRP A 199 27.88 -15.60 -10.73
N GLN A 200 28.99 -16.35 -10.58
CA GLN A 200 30.23 -15.89 -9.98
C GLN A 200 31.44 -16.59 -10.64
N LEU A 201 32.56 -15.89 -10.68
CA LEU A 201 33.79 -16.47 -11.22
C LEU A 201 34.27 -17.64 -10.30
N PRO A 202 34.59 -18.83 -10.82
CA PRO A 202 35.26 -19.86 -10.03
C PRO A 202 36.62 -19.35 -9.51
N ASN A 203 37.00 -19.75 -8.30
CA ASN A 203 38.35 -19.45 -7.82
C ASN A 203 39.40 -20.26 -8.61
N ARG A 204 40.68 -19.92 -8.44
CA ARG A 204 41.77 -20.54 -9.19
C ARG A 204 41.77 -22.08 -9.11
N GLU A 205 41.67 -22.62 -7.92
CA GLU A 205 41.65 -24.08 -7.69
C GLU A 205 40.50 -24.75 -8.44
N GLN A 206 39.31 -24.17 -8.35
CA GLN A 206 38.13 -24.70 -9.01
C GLN A 206 38.22 -24.55 -10.52
N TYR A 207 38.80 -23.47 -11.01
CA TYR A 207 39.00 -23.25 -12.43
C TYR A 207 40.00 -24.27 -13.03
N GLU A 208 41.11 -24.56 -12.33
CA GLU A 208 42.08 -25.60 -12.74
C GLU A 208 41.46 -26.99 -12.81
N LYS A 209 40.57 -27.34 -11.85
CA LYS A 209 39.79 -28.57 -11.90
C LYS A 209 38.83 -28.62 -13.08
N LEU A 210 38.20 -27.50 -13.41
CA LEU A 210 37.35 -27.37 -14.59
C LEU A 210 38.19 -27.56 -15.88
N GLN A 211 39.37 -26.93 -15.98
CA GLN A 211 40.25 -27.07 -17.11
C GLN A 211 40.66 -28.55 -17.32
N ALA A 212 40.98 -29.27 -16.24
CA ALA A 212 41.31 -30.70 -16.29
C ALA A 212 40.12 -31.53 -16.79
N LEU A 213 38.93 -31.32 -16.23
CA LEU A 213 37.72 -32.02 -16.68
C LEU A 213 37.42 -31.76 -18.16
N PHE A 214 37.52 -30.51 -18.60
CA PHE A 214 37.24 -30.14 -20.00
C PHE A 214 38.26 -30.78 -20.95
N ALA A 215 39.53 -30.92 -20.55
CA ALA A 215 40.55 -31.62 -21.31
C ALA A 215 40.24 -33.11 -21.45
N GLU A 216 39.70 -33.77 -20.44
CA GLU A 216 39.25 -35.16 -20.51
C GLU A 216 38.14 -35.39 -21.55
N HIS A 217 37.31 -34.38 -21.79
CA HIS A 217 36.24 -34.37 -22.82
C HIS A 217 36.71 -33.84 -24.18
N ALA A 218 38.01 -33.82 -24.44
CA ALA A 218 38.63 -33.29 -25.65
C ALA A 218 38.31 -31.82 -25.97
N GLY A 219 37.95 -31.04 -24.92
CA GLY A 219 37.71 -29.62 -24.99
C GLY A 219 38.77 -28.81 -24.26
N LYS A 220 38.61 -27.48 -24.24
CA LYS A 220 39.58 -26.59 -23.63
C LYS A 220 38.94 -25.33 -23.09
N LEU A 221 39.27 -24.97 -21.85
CA LEU A 221 39.09 -23.62 -21.31
C LEU A 221 40.41 -22.88 -21.55
N GLU A 222 40.48 -22.10 -22.65
CA GLU A 222 41.74 -21.56 -23.19
C GLU A 222 42.30 -20.40 -22.38
N ARG A 223 41.46 -19.63 -21.72
CA ARG A 223 41.88 -18.45 -21.00
C ARG A 223 42.53 -18.82 -19.66
N SER A 224 43.50 -18.06 -19.23
CA SER A 224 44.08 -18.20 -17.89
C SER A 224 43.11 -17.64 -16.83
N HIS A 225 43.22 -18.13 -15.59
CA HIS A 225 42.44 -17.60 -14.49
C HIS A 225 42.73 -16.10 -14.24
N ASP A 226 43.96 -15.65 -14.47
CA ASP A 226 44.36 -14.26 -14.28
C ASP A 226 43.69 -13.33 -15.31
N GLU A 227 43.58 -13.78 -16.58
CA GLU A 227 42.82 -13.03 -17.60
C GLU A 227 41.35 -12.94 -17.27
N LEU A 228 40.74 -14.03 -16.80
CA LEU A 228 39.33 -14.05 -16.38
C LEU A 228 39.11 -13.17 -15.14
N THR A 229 40.04 -13.18 -14.19
CA THR A 229 39.96 -12.32 -12.99
C THR A 229 40.07 -10.85 -13.36
N LYS A 230 40.98 -10.48 -14.24
CA LYS A 230 41.14 -9.10 -14.70
C LYS A 230 39.87 -8.58 -15.39
N GLU A 231 39.25 -9.39 -16.24
CA GLU A 231 37.99 -9.03 -16.89
C GLU A 231 36.85 -8.97 -15.87
N TYR A 232 36.78 -9.92 -14.94
CA TYR A 232 35.79 -9.91 -13.86
C TYR A 232 35.89 -8.67 -13.01
N ASP A 233 37.08 -8.24 -12.63
CA ASP A 233 37.29 -7.04 -11.80
C ASP A 233 36.85 -5.78 -12.54
N ALA A 234 37.13 -5.68 -13.85
CA ALA A 234 36.66 -4.57 -14.68
C ALA A 234 35.13 -4.54 -14.77
N LEU A 235 34.50 -5.67 -15.11
CA LEU A 235 33.05 -5.78 -15.18
C LEU A 235 32.37 -5.56 -13.81
N ASN A 236 33.01 -5.99 -12.73
CA ASN A 236 32.51 -5.77 -11.39
C ASN A 236 32.57 -4.28 -10.97
N ALA A 237 33.60 -3.56 -11.40
CA ALA A 237 33.68 -2.12 -11.19
C ALA A 237 32.55 -1.38 -11.93
N ASP A 238 32.26 -1.78 -13.17
CA ASP A 238 31.13 -1.26 -13.95
C ASP A 238 29.80 -1.60 -13.29
N TYR A 239 29.61 -2.84 -12.84
CA TYR A 239 28.42 -3.28 -12.13
C TYR A 239 28.19 -2.46 -10.84
N GLN A 240 29.26 -2.25 -10.05
CA GLN A 240 29.17 -1.43 -8.82
C GLN A 240 28.83 0.04 -9.12
N SER A 241 29.38 0.61 -10.18
CA SER A 241 29.05 1.97 -10.63
C SER A 241 27.59 2.07 -11.03
N LEU A 242 27.09 1.13 -11.82
CA LEU A 242 25.69 1.09 -12.23
C LEU A 242 24.75 0.85 -11.03
N THR A 243 25.12 -0.01 -10.09
CA THR A 243 24.32 -0.28 -8.89
C THR A 243 24.19 0.95 -7.99
N ARG A 244 25.22 1.81 -7.89
CA ARG A 244 25.13 3.08 -7.15
C ARG A 244 24.11 4.03 -7.78
N GLN A 245 24.06 4.12 -9.11
CA GLN A 245 23.01 4.90 -9.80
C GLN A 245 21.62 4.31 -9.55
N TYR A 246 21.51 2.98 -9.33
CA TYR A 246 20.27 2.31 -8.97
C TYR A 246 19.85 2.53 -7.50
N ASP A 247 20.73 2.90 -6.59
CA ASP A 247 20.37 3.26 -5.22
C ASP A 247 19.55 4.55 -5.16
N ASP A 248 19.83 5.51 -6.05
CA ASP A 248 18.99 6.71 -6.24
C ASP A 248 17.61 6.32 -6.81
N LEU A 249 17.58 5.46 -7.80
CA LEU A 249 16.33 4.88 -8.35
C LEU A 249 15.55 4.08 -7.29
N LYS A 250 16.23 3.38 -6.39
CA LYS A 250 15.58 2.67 -5.29
C LYS A 250 14.84 3.62 -4.35
N ALA A 251 15.45 4.75 -4.00
CA ALA A 251 14.81 5.78 -3.18
C ALA A 251 13.55 6.32 -3.89
N GLU A 252 13.61 6.52 -5.20
CA GLU A 252 12.47 6.93 -6.03
C GLU A 252 11.38 5.85 -6.02
N TYR A 253 11.70 4.58 -6.29
CA TYR A 253 10.73 3.47 -6.24
C TYR A 253 10.10 3.29 -4.86
N GLU A 254 10.86 3.44 -3.78
CA GLU A 254 10.33 3.39 -2.43
C GLU A 254 9.40 4.58 -2.12
N SER A 255 9.68 5.76 -2.67
CA SER A 255 8.80 6.93 -2.53
C SER A 255 7.47 6.76 -3.28
N LEU A 256 7.49 6.05 -4.41
CA LEU A 256 6.32 5.75 -5.24
C LEU A 256 5.53 4.52 -4.76
N ARG A 257 6.12 3.74 -3.85
CA ARG A 257 5.47 2.55 -3.32
C ARG A 257 4.25 2.91 -2.49
N ARG A 258 3.13 2.20 -2.70
CA ARG A 258 1.97 2.31 -1.82
C ARG A 258 2.38 1.98 -0.37
N PRO A 259 2.18 2.90 0.58
CA PRO A 259 2.47 2.62 1.98
C PRO A 259 1.46 1.59 2.50
N PHE A 260 1.97 0.50 3.04
CA PHE A 260 1.21 -0.46 3.85
C PHE A 260 2.17 -1.20 4.76
N SER A 261 2.05 -0.95 6.06
CA SER A 261 2.89 -1.56 7.07
C SER A 261 2.08 -1.82 8.34
N VAL A 262 2.09 -3.06 8.80
CA VAL A 262 1.51 -3.45 10.08
C VAL A 262 2.61 -3.96 11.00
N THR A 263 2.45 -3.75 12.30
CA THR A 263 3.40 -4.18 13.33
C THR A 263 2.74 -5.21 14.25
N SER A 264 3.52 -5.88 15.06
CA SER A 264 3.02 -6.82 16.08
C SER A 264 2.10 -6.16 17.12
N ASP A 265 2.22 -4.84 17.30
CA ASP A 265 1.51 -4.07 18.32
C ASP A 265 0.15 -3.54 17.86
N VAL A 266 -0.21 -3.74 16.58
CA VAL A 266 -1.48 -3.31 16.00
C VAL A 266 -2.20 -4.48 15.33
N PRO A 267 -3.53 -4.49 15.28
CA PRO A 267 -4.28 -5.52 14.56
C PRO A 267 -3.86 -5.59 13.09
N TYR A 268 -3.42 -6.77 12.66
CA TYR A 268 -3.03 -7.05 11.26
C TYR A 268 -4.01 -7.99 10.55
N THR A 269 -5.14 -8.25 11.21
CA THR A 269 -6.25 -9.04 10.67
C THR A 269 -7.39 -8.13 10.24
N ASP A 270 -8.34 -8.66 9.51
CA ASP A 270 -9.52 -7.95 9.02
C ASP A 270 -10.69 -7.91 10.03
N VAL A 271 -10.45 -8.33 11.28
CA VAL A 271 -11.40 -8.17 12.39
C VAL A 271 -10.79 -7.27 13.46
N TRP A 272 -11.39 -6.09 13.61
CA TRP A 272 -10.94 -5.07 14.56
C TRP A 272 -11.89 -4.93 15.75
N THR A 273 -11.34 -4.72 16.96
CA THR A 273 -12.09 -4.67 18.22
C THR A 273 -11.94 -3.35 18.95
N PHE A 274 -11.73 -2.25 18.24
CA PHE A 274 -11.63 -0.93 18.84
C PHE A 274 -12.91 -0.55 19.59
N THR A 275 -12.76 -0.01 20.79
CA THR A 275 -13.88 0.44 21.61
C THR A 275 -14.51 1.69 21.02
N PRO A 276 -15.83 1.72 20.77
CA PRO A 276 -16.51 2.94 20.35
C PRO A 276 -16.30 4.08 21.34
N VAL A 277 -16.23 5.31 20.82
CA VAL A 277 -16.10 6.51 21.64
C VAL A 277 -17.27 6.59 22.65
N ALA A 278 -16.94 6.73 23.92
CA ALA A 278 -17.94 6.89 24.98
C ALA A 278 -18.74 8.18 24.78
N TYR A 279 -19.98 8.20 25.31
CA TYR A 279 -20.79 9.40 25.25
C TYR A 279 -20.18 10.53 26.11
N TYR A 280 -20.19 11.74 25.56
CA TYR A 280 -19.89 12.98 26.25
C TYR A 280 -20.78 14.10 25.67
N PRO A 281 -21.08 15.19 26.42
CA PRO A 281 -21.86 16.31 25.89
C PRO A 281 -21.21 16.91 24.64
N GLY A 282 -22.01 17.11 23.57
CA GLY A 282 -21.52 17.63 22.29
C GLY A 282 -20.87 16.60 21.37
N LYS A 283 -20.82 15.31 21.78
CA LYS A 283 -20.27 14.23 20.94
C LYS A 283 -21.00 14.10 19.60
N HIS A 284 -20.26 14.07 18.51
CA HIS A 284 -20.82 13.72 17.19
C HIS A 284 -21.36 12.28 17.17
N PRO A 285 -22.55 12.02 16.58
CA PRO A 285 -23.20 10.71 16.63
C PRO A 285 -22.38 9.55 16.04
N CYS A 286 -21.52 9.83 15.05
CA CYS A 286 -20.74 8.85 14.29
C CYS A 286 -19.23 8.97 14.52
N GLU A 287 -18.80 9.60 15.62
CA GLU A 287 -17.39 9.78 15.94
C GLU A 287 -16.64 8.45 16.03
N LYS A 288 -15.56 8.31 15.25
CA LYS A 288 -14.72 7.12 15.23
C LYS A 288 -13.62 7.16 16.29
N PRO A 289 -13.24 6.01 16.87
CA PRO A 289 -12.15 5.92 17.84
C PRO A 289 -10.82 6.43 17.28
N ALA A 290 -10.12 7.28 18.02
CA ALA A 290 -8.84 7.84 17.60
C ALA A 290 -7.80 6.73 17.31
N GLU A 291 -7.72 5.71 18.18
CA GLU A 291 -6.80 4.57 18.00
C GLU A 291 -7.01 3.84 16.68
N MET A 292 -8.27 3.69 16.23
CA MET A 292 -8.56 3.05 14.93
C MET A 292 -8.12 3.92 13.76
N LEU A 293 -8.34 5.23 13.83
CA LEU A 293 -7.92 6.17 12.79
C LEU A 293 -6.39 6.27 12.73
N GLU A 294 -5.73 6.32 13.89
CA GLU A 294 -4.28 6.31 13.99
C GLU A 294 -3.68 5.01 13.44
N HIS A 295 -4.31 3.85 13.70
CA HIS A 295 -3.91 2.58 13.11
C HIS A 295 -3.95 2.61 11.57
N ILE A 296 -5.04 3.10 10.97
CA ILE A 296 -5.18 3.23 9.51
C ILE A 296 -4.13 4.18 8.94
N LEU A 297 -3.95 5.36 9.56
CA LEU A 297 -2.98 6.36 9.12
C LEU A 297 -1.55 5.83 9.18
N THR A 298 -1.19 5.13 10.24
CA THR A 298 0.14 4.53 10.41
C THR A 298 0.38 3.42 9.41
N ALA A 299 -0.63 2.59 9.16
CA ALA A 299 -0.51 1.48 8.21
C ALA A 299 -0.39 1.95 6.76
N SER A 300 -1.11 3.00 6.35
CA SER A 300 -1.35 3.31 4.94
C SER A 300 -1.00 4.75 4.53
N SER A 301 -0.20 5.46 5.31
CA SER A 301 0.31 6.79 4.95
C SER A 301 1.68 7.06 5.57
N ARG A 302 2.39 8.04 5.03
CA ARG A 302 3.66 8.57 5.54
C ARG A 302 3.45 9.95 6.17
N GLU A 303 4.43 10.44 6.93
CA GLU A 303 4.46 11.84 7.34
C GLU A 303 4.48 12.76 6.12
N GLY A 304 3.68 13.82 6.19
CA GLY A 304 3.50 14.77 5.10
C GLY A 304 2.49 14.37 4.02
N ASP A 305 2.03 13.12 3.98
CA ASP A 305 0.99 12.65 3.05
C ASP A 305 -0.33 13.39 3.24
N VAL A 306 -1.07 13.58 2.15
CA VAL A 306 -2.38 14.25 2.12
C VAL A 306 -3.48 13.23 2.37
N VAL A 307 -4.22 13.40 3.45
CA VAL A 307 -5.37 12.60 3.84
C VAL A 307 -6.65 13.39 3.58
N LEU A 308 -7.59 12.78 2.86
CA LEU A 308 -8.90 13.33 2.55
C LEU A 308 -10.00 12.62 3.34
N ASP A 309 -10.83 13.42 4.03
CA ASP A 309 -12.09 12.98 4.62
C ASP A 309 -13.23 13.86 4.09
N ALA A 310 -14.03 13.31 3.19
CA ALA A 310 -15.11 14.04 2.52
C ALA A 310 -16.38 14.19 3.38
N PHE A 311 -16.40 13.56 4.55
CA PHE A 311 -17.50 13.60 5.53
C PHE A 311 -16.94 13.72 6.95
N MET A 312 -16.14 14.77 7.19
CA MET A 312 -15.26 14.85 8.36
C MET A 312 -15.97 14.87 9.72
N GLY A 313 -17.25 15.25 9.77
CA GLY A 313 -18.02 15.33 11.02
C GLY A 313 -17.29 16.10 12.12
N SER A 314 -16.97 15.44 13.23
CA SER A 314 -16.22 16.01 14.37
C SER A 314 -14.71 16.23 14.11
N GLY A 315 -14.22 15.92 12.92
CA GLY A 315 -12.82 16.07 12.56
C GLY A 315 -11.87 15.07 13.22
N SER A 316 -12.36 13.93 13.67
CA SER A 316 -11.53 12.89 14.34
C SER A 316 -10.37 12.44 13.47
N THR A 317 -10.61 12.22 12.17
CA THR A 317 -9.56 11.89 11.18
C THR A 317 -8.49 12.99 11.11
N GLY A 318 -8.92 14.25 11.05
CA GLY A 318 -8.01 15.40 11.02
C GLY A 318 -7.17 15.54 12.28
N LYS A 319 -7.75 15.29 13.47
CA LYS A 319 -7.01 15.29 14.74
C LYS A 319 -5.93 14.21 14.77
N ALA A 320 -6.25 13.02 14.29
CA ALA A 320 -5.28 11.93 14.15
C ALA A 320 -4.17 12.30 13.13
N CYS A 321 -4.52 12.98 12.03
CA CYS A 321 -3.55 13.50 11.05
C CYS A 321 -2.57 14.49 11.67
N VAL A 322 -3.05 15.44 12.48
CA VAL A 322 -2.20 16.40 13.22
C VAL A 322 -1.22 15.66 14.12
N LYS A 323 -1.72 14.72 14.92
CA LYS A 323 -0.92 13.92 15.85
C LYS A 323 0.21 13.15 15.15
N LEU A 324 -0.09 12.62 13.98
CA LEU A 324 0.83 11.76 13.22
C LEU A 324 1.57 12.52 12.10
N ASN A 325 1.52 13.85 12.09
CA ASN A 325 2.23 14.71 11.15
C ASN A 325 1.82 14.53 9.68
N ARG A 326 0.53 14.24 9.40
CA ARG A 326 -0.06 14.19 8.06
C ARG A 326 -0.71 15.53 7.72
N ARG A 327 -0.88 15.80 6.41
CA ARG A 327 -1.72 16.89 5.91
C ARG A 327 -3.16 16.40 5.83
N PHE A 328 -4.12 17.30 6.05
CA PHE A 328 -5.53 16.94 6.10
C PHE A 328 -6.40 17.88 5.27
N ILE A 329 -7.32 17.32 4.51
CA ILE A 329 -8.42 18.01 3.84
C ILE A 329 -9.71 17.38 4.36
N GLY A 330 -10.51 18.16 5.13
CA GLY A 330 -11.79 17.73 5.65
C GLY A 330 -12.93 18.53 5.06
N ILE A 331 -13.99 17.86 4.60
CA ILE A 331 -15.18 18.48 4.04
C ILE A 331 -16.37 18.13 4.95
N GLU A 332 -17.19 19.11 5.28
CA GLU A 332 -18.41 18.97 6.05
C GLU A 332 -19.50 19.90 5.51
N MET A 333 -20.63 19.35 5.18
CA MET A 333 -21.74 20.10 4.59
C MET A 333 -22.56 20.83 5.66
N GLU A 334 -22.75 20.22 6.83
CA GLU A 334 -23.56 20.77 7.91
C GLU A 334 -22.78 21.87 8.66
N GLU A 335 -23.24 23.12 8.57
CA GLU A 335 -22.54 24.30 9.07
C GLU A 335 -22.27 24.24 10.58
N GLY A 336 -23.23 23.75 11.37
CA GLY A 336 -23.09 23.67 12.83
C GLY A 336 -21.99 22.70 13.25
N THR A 337 -21.94 21.51 12.62
CA THR A 337 -20.89 20.50 12.81
C THR A 337 -19.54 21.05 12.34
N TYR A 338 -19.51 21.70 11.17
CA TYR A 338 -18.31 22.34 10.66
C TYR A 338 -17.74 23.38 11.63
N MET A 339 -18.57 24.32 12.12
CA MET A 339 -18.12 25.37 13.04
C MET A 339 -17.64 24.79 14.38
N SER A 340 -18.33 23.78 14.91
CA SER A 340 -17.87 23.05 16.09
C SER A 340 -16.50 22.42 15.91
N THR A 341 -16.26 21.83 14.72
CA THR A 341 -14.97 21.23 14.36
C THR A 341 -13.89 22.30 14.21
N VAL A 342 -14.19 23.43 13.58
CA VAL A 342 -13.28 24.60 13.49
C VAL A 342 -12.84 25.08 14.87
N GLU A 343 -13.77 25.24 15.83
CA GLU A 343 -13.43 25.63 17.20
C GLU A 343 -12.54 24.58 17.89
N SER A 344 -12.80 23.30 17.67
CA SER A 344 -11.95 22.24 18.20
C SER A 344 -10.49 22.33 17.66
N PHE A 345 -10.30 22.64 16.38
CA PHE A 345 -8.96 22.82 15.81
C PHE A 345 -8.28 24.11 16.24
N LYS A 346 -9.02 25.19 16.47
CA LYS A 346 -8.49 26.43 17.07
C LYS A 346 -7.89 26.17 18.46
N SER A 347 -8.50 25.31 19.24
CA SER A 347 -8.00 24.98 20.58
C SER A 347 -6.75 24.09 20.58
N MET A 348 -6.41 23.50 19.45
CA MET A 348 -5.23 22.63 19.26
C MET A 348 -4.05 23.37 18.63
N ASN A 349 -4.31 24.48 17.94
CA ASN A 349 -3.34 25.30 17.22
C ASN A 349 -2.83 26.40 18.12
#